data_b59f4135e21310fb8e3852b9c0447c24
#
_entry.id   b59f4135e21310fb8e3852b9c0447c24
#
_cell.length_a   1.000
_cell.length_b   1.000
_cell.length_c   1.000
_cell.angle_alpha   90.00
_cell.angle_beta   90.00
_cell.angle_gamma   90.00
#
_symmetry.space_group_name_H-M   'P 1'
#
loop_
_entity.id
_entity.type
_entity.pdbx_description
1 polymer ?
#
loop_
_entity_poly.entity_id
_entity_poly.type
_entity_poly.pdbx_seq_one_letter_code
_entity_poly.pdbx_strand_id
1 'polypeptide(L)'
;MSIATVALSPVYEDNLNSASCLSGQHGSWLNDSILIFFTIGGSVIPLRVKESDSIASVKFRIQTSKGFFVKKQKLVFDGKELARNNSCVGDYGVADGNILHLVLRLSDLLAITVRTVCGQEFEFHVDRKRNVGYVKQQIAKKGKGFRDLREQELILDGEELEDKRLIDDICKSNEAVLHLLVRKSAKVQAKSVQKDFEVSIVASTSDENGADAVEKLHGRFQVVALNTVPRSFILEPLIVNSKITLSPVVKQLIGNTFDGIARGHQPIRSSEGSGGAYFMLDSWGQNYVSVFKPIDEEPMAVNNPRGLPLSVDGEGLKKGTRVGEGALREVAAYILDHPKSGPRSTCCDEKGFAGVPPTIMVKCLHTGFNYAEGYEHSSKSVKIGSLQMFMKNCGSCEDMGPRAFPVDDVHRISVLDIRLANADRHAGNILVQKDDKDGQLVLIPIDHGYCLPENFEDCTFDWLYWPQAKQPYSAETIAYIKSLDAEKDIELLKFHGWTISFACARVLRISSMLLKKGAERGLTPFAIGRLMCRETLKKESIIEEIVEEAEEGVLPGTSEAAFVQSVSLIMDQRLDDLIK
;
A
#
# COMPACT_ATOMS: atom_id res chain seq x y z
N MET A 1 -13.34 -9.35 35.89
CA MET A 1 -13.32 -10.70 36.52
C MET A 1 -13.15 -11.72 35.41
N SER A 2 -12.19 -12.62 35.62
CA SER A 2 -11.85 -13.83 34.85
C SER A 2 -11.28 -13.62 33.45
N ILE A 3 -9.97 -13.59 33.42
CA ILE A 3 -9.10 -13.81 32.25
C ILE A 3 -9.04 -15.33 32.04
N ALA A 4 -9.49 -15.81 30.88
CA ALA A 4 -9.33 -17.20 30.50
C ALA A 4 -7.97 -17.36 29.80
N THR A 5 -7.06 -18.04 30.48
CA THR A 5 -5.75 -18.45 29.97
C THR A 5 -5.94 -19.71 29.13
N VAL A 6 -5.68 -19.63 27.82
CA VAL A 6 -5.59 -20.82 26.97
C VAL A 6 -4.16 -21.34 27.03
N ALA A 7 -4.00 -22.49 27.63
CA ALA A 7 -2.74 -23.23 27.67
C ALA A 7 -2.56 -23.99 26.34
N LEU A 8 -1.51 -23.68 25.59
CA LEU A 8 -1.03 -24.50 24.47
C LEU A 8 -0.09 -25.57 25.01
N SER A 9 -0.45 -26.83 24.79
CA SER A 9 0.35 -28.00 25.12
C SER A 9 1.58 -28.11 24.23
N PRO A 10 2.73 -28.57 24.73
CA PRO A 10 3.93 -28.74 23.91
C PRO A 10 3.81 -29.98 23.01
N VAL A 11 4.15 -29.80 21.73
CA VAL A 11 4.33 -30.89 20.78
C VAL A 11 5.70 -31.50 21.04
N TYR A 12 5.74 -32.79 21.40
CA TYR A 12 6.95 -33.59 21.48
C TYR A 12 7.36 -33.96 20.04
N GLU A 13 8.59 -33.63 19.67
CA GLU A 13 9.26 -34.27 18.55
C GLU A 13 10.06 -35.47 19.07
N ASP A 14 9.56 -36.66 18.78
CA ASP A 14 10.30 -37.90 18.85
C ASP A 14 10.94 -38.24 17.50
N ASN A 15 12.13 -38.80 17.58
CA ASN A 15 12.86 -39.60 16.61
C ASN A 15 13.96 -38.93 15.79
N LEU A 16 15.15 -39.12 16.36
CA LEU A 16 16.36 -39.41 15.56
C LEU A 16 17.19 -40.49 16.27
N ASN A 17 16.94 -41.72 15.90
CA ASN A 17 17.86 -42.82 16.12
C ASN A 17 17.95 -43.64 14.83
N SER A 18 19.05 -43.52 14.11
CA SER A 18 19.81 -44.63 13.53
C SER A 18 20.86 -44.09 12.57
N ALA A 19 22.09 -44.09 12.97
CA ALA A 19 23.22 -44.19 12.08
C ALA A 19 24.32 -44.97 12.76
N SER A 20 24.57 -46.15 12.23
CA SER A 20 25.67 -47.05 12.56
C SER A 20 27.02 -46.50 12.10
N CYS A 21 28.01 -46.63 12.95
CA CYS A 21 29.43 -46.83 12.76
C CYS A 21 30.09 -46.51 11.42
N LEU A 22 31.05 -45.59 11.47
CA LEU A 22 32.40 -45.80 10.95
C LEU A 22 33.42 -44.96 11.73
N SER A 23 34.43 -45.63 12.22
CA SER A 23 35.54 -45.13 13.00
C SER A 23 36.45 -44.20 12.21
N GLY A 24 36.84 -43.08 12.80
CA GLY A 24 37.90 -42.21 12.27
C GLY A 24 38.12 -41.00 13.17
N GLN A 25 39.23 -41.01 13.90
CA GLN A 25 39.73 -39.96 14.76
C GLN A 25 39.52 -38.55 14.23
N HIS A 26 38.78 -37.71 14.93
CA HIS A 26 39.04 -36.26 15.05
C HIS A 26 38.37 -35.69 16.28
N GLY A 27 39.12 -34.85 16.97
CA GLY A 27 38.97 -34.33 18.32
C GLY A 27 37.66 -33.72 18.75
N SER A 28 37.44 -33.92 19.99
CA SER A 28 36.60 -33.24 20.96
C SER A 28 36.33 -31.73 20.69
N TRP A 29 35.27 -31.41 19.99
CA TRP A 29 34.80 -30.00 19.81
C TRP A 29 33.35 -29.79 20.30
N LEU A 30 32.72 -30.80 20.90
CA LEU A 30 31.28 -30.76 21.26
C LEU A 30 31.00 -30.60 22.75
N ASN A 31 32.02 -30.52 23.63
CA ASN A 31 31.79 -30.57 25.07
C ASN A 31 31.76 -29.24 25.86
N ASP A 32 31.96 -28.06 25.22
CA ASP A 32 32.02 -26.77 25.94
C ASP A 32 30.85 -25.82 25.64
N SER A 33 29.76 -26.30 25.06
CA SER A 33 28.59 -25.43 24.79
C SER A 33 27.45 -25.70 25.75
N ILE A 34 26.95 -24.62 26.36
CA ILE A 34 25.78 -24.62 27.25
C ILE A 34 24.55 -24.15 26.49
N LEU A 35 23.37 -24.67 26.81
CA LEU A 35 22.09 -24.23 26.29
C LEU A 35 21.47 -23.25 27.29
N ILE A 36 21.37 -22.00 26.89
CA ILE A 36 20.67 -20.97 27.64
C ILE A 36 19.34 -20.62 26.99
N PHE A 37 18.44 -20.05 27.75
CA PHE A 37 17.15 -19.60 27.27
C PHE A 37 17.05 -18.09 27.46
N PHE A 38 16.46 -17.37 26.54
CA PHE A 38 16.11 -15.98 26.78
C PHE A 38 14.61 -15.74 26.61
N THR A 39 14.06 -14.89 27.47
CA THR A 39 12.64 -14.55 27.46
C THR A 39 12.45 -13.15 26.89
N ILE A 40 11.46 -13.01 26.00
CA ILE A 40 11.00 -11.72 25.47
C ILE A 40 9.48 -11.79 25.26
N GLY A 41 8.74 -10.85 25.81
CA GLY A 41 7.28 -10.78 25.61
C GLY A 41 6.52 -12.07 25.98
N GLY A 42 7.03 -12.85 26.95
CA GLY A 42 6.41 -14.12 27.37
C GLY A 42 6.85 -15.37 26.58
N SER A 43 7.63 -15.21 25.51
CA SER A 43 8.19 -16.33 24.75
C SER A 43 9.56 -16.72 25.29
N VAL A 44 9.86 -18.03 25.36
CA VAL A 44 11.15 -18.59 25.79
C VAL A 44 11.85 -19.14 24.54
N ILE A 45 13.07 -18.67 24.28
CA ILE A 45 13.81 -18.99 23.07
C ILE A 45 15.15 -19.62 23.46
N PRO A 46 15.49 -20.84 23.00
CA PRO A 46 16.76 -21.47 23.26
C PRO A 46 17.90 -20.86 22.44
N LEU A 47 19.09 -20.76 23.05
CA LEU A 47 20.31 -20.33 22.40
C LEU A 47 21.51 -21.11 22.89
N ARG A 48 22.26 -21.75 22.00
CA ARG A 48 23.52 -22.41 22.35
C ARG A 48 24.67 -21.42 22.35
N VAL A 49 25.41 -21.36 23.45
CA VAL A 49 26.57 -20.47 23.65
C VAL A 49 27.68 -21.24 24.34
N LYS A 50 28.90 -20.71 24.35
CA LYS A 50 29.98 -21.19 25.20
C LYS A 50 30.06 -20.31 26.43
N GLU A 51 30.50 -20.89 27.56
CA GLU A 51 30.77 -20.08 28.76
C GLU A 51 31.81 -19.00 28.51
N SER A 52 32.75 -19.25 27.57
CA SER A 52 33.76 -18.30 27.13
C SER A 52 33.26 -17.28 26.09
N ASP A 53 32.02 -17.40 25.60
CA ASP A 53 31.46 -16.42 24.68
C ASP A 53 31.27 -15.06 25.37
N SER A 54 31.65 -13.98 24.71
CA SER A 54 31.44 -12.64 25.25
C SER A 54 29.95 -12.26 25.18
N ILE A 55 29.52 -11.39 26.08
CA ILE A 55 28.16 -10.84 26.07
C ILE A 55 27.84 -10.16 24.73
N ALA A 56 28.84 -9.54 24.09
CA ALA A 56 28.70 -8.99 22.73
C ALA A 56 28.37 -10.08 21.70
N SER A 57 29.04 -11.24 21.77
CA SER A 57 28.81 -12.38 20.90
C SER A 57 27.38 -12.93 21.07
N VAL A 58 26.93 -13.07 22.31
CA VAL A 58 25.56 -13.51 22.63
C VAL A 58 24.52 -12.54 22.05
N LYS A 59 24.69 -11.23 22.26
CA LYS A 59 23.81 -10.20 21.70
C LYS A 59 23.81 -10.21 20.17
N PHE A 60 24.95 -10.46 19.55
CA PHE A 60 25.06 -10.56 18.10
C PHE A 60 24.33 -11.80 17.56
N ARG A 61 24.43 -12.96 18.21
CA ARG A 61 23.66 -14.17 17.85
C ARG A 61 22.14 -13.93 17.98
N ILE A 62 21.70 -13.22 19.03
CA ILE A 62 20.31 -12.82 19.19
C ILE A 62 19.88 -11.90 18.04
N GLN A 63 20.73 -10.96 17.64
CA GLN A 63 20.46 -10.09 16.49
C GLN A 63 20.31 -10.90 15.21
N THR A 64 21.23 -11.83 14.94
CA THR A 64 21.21 -12.66 13.73
C THR A 64 20.00 -13.58 13.68
N SER A 65 19.59 -14.17 14.83
CA SER A 65 18.49 -15.13 14.88
C SER A 65 17.10 -14.48 14.96
N LYS A 66 16.98 -13.24 15.47
CA LYS A 66 15.69 -12.59 15.78
C LYS A 66 15.60 -11.13 15.32
N GLY A 67 16.61 -10.59 14.68
CA GLY A 67 16.59 -9.23 14.11
C GLY A 67 16.73 -8.08 15.13
N PHE A 68 16.90 -8.35 16.42
CA PHE A 68 17.02 -7.29 17.43
C PHE A 68 18.44 -6.69 17.45
N PHE A 69 18.61 -5.44 17.09
CA PHE A 69 19.92 -4.78 17.06
C PHE A 69 20.64 -4.82 18.40
N VAL A 70 21.93 -5.20 18.39
CA VAL A 70 22.79 -5.32 19.58
C VAL A 70 22.73 -4.10 20.51
N LYS A 71 22.75 -2.88 19.94
CA LYS A 71 22.69 -1.63 20.70
C LYS A 71 21.39 -1.43 21.50
N LYS A 72 20.30 -2.12 21.11
CA LYS A 72 19.00 -2.04 21.77
C LYS A 72 18.77 -3.15 22.78
N GLN A 73 19.68 -4.13 22.86
CA GLN A 73 19.53 -5.29 23.74
C GLN A 73 20.15 -5.04 25.11
N LYS A 74 19.37 -5.33 26.16
CA LYS A 74 19.84 -5.53 27.53
C LYS A 74 19.56 -6.97 27.94
N LEU A 75 20.59 -7.69 28.32
CA LEU A 75 20.45 -9.02 28.89
C LEU A 75 20.49 -8.90 30.40
N VAL A 76 19.52 -9.51 31.07
CA VAL A 76 19.39 -9.50 32.53
C VAL A 76 19.35 -10.95 32.99
N PHE A 77 20.20 -11.31 33.95
CA PHE A 77 20.24 -12.61 34.61
C PHE A 77 20.28 -12.41 36.12
N ASP A 78 19.46 -13.14 36.85
CA ASP A 78 19.31 -13.06 38.30
C ASP A 78 19.20 -11.60 38.81
N GLY A 79 18.36 -10.81 38.13
CA GLY A 79 18.10 -9.40 38.43
C GLY A 79 19.26 -8.45 38.12
N LYS A 80 20.38 -8.92 37.56
CA LYS A 80 21.55 -8.11 37.21
C LYS A 80 21.67 -7.96 35.69
N GLU A 81 21.95 -6.73 35.20
CA GLU A 81 22.25 -6.50 33.78
C GLU A 81 23.64 -7.01 33.41
N LEU A 82 23.75 -7.81 32.36
CA LEU A 82 25.02 -8.20 31.76
C LEU A 82 25.60 -7.04 30.95
N ALA A 83 26.03 -5.99 31.63
CA ALA A 83 26.35 -4.70 31.02
C ALA A 83 27.69 -4.67 30.26
N ARG A 84 28.67 -5.51 30.70
CA ARG A 84 30.03 -5.48 30.11
C ARG A 84 30.08 -6.41 28.91
N ASN A 85 30.05 -5.82 27.71
CA ASN A 85 30.03 -6.55 26.44
C ASN A 85 31.27 -7.46 26.23
N ASN A 86 32.40 -7.14 26.84
CA ASN A 86 33.67 -7.91 26.71
C ASN A 86 33.82 -9.00 27.78
N SER A 87 32.95 -9.06 28.79
CA SER A 87 32.96 -10.13 29.78
C SER A 87 32.33 -11.41 29.22
N CYS A 88 32.80 -12.56 29.67
CA CYS A 88 32.28 -13.86 29.25
C CYS A 88 30.94 -14.18 29.95
N VAL A 89 30.17 -15.08 29.32
CA VAL A 89 28.90 -15.58 29.87
C VAL A 89 29.12 -16.20 31.26
N GLY A 90 30.20 -17.00 31.42
CA GLY A 90 30.59 -17.62 32.68
C GLY A 90 30.95 -16.62 33.79
N ASP A 91 31.46 -15.41 33.46
CA ASP A 91 31.81 -14.36 34.45
C ASP A 91 30.57 -13.87 35.23
N TYR A 92 29.39 -14.05 34.67
CA TYR A 92 28.11 -13.72 35.31
C TYR A 92 27.43 -14.90 35.98
N GLY A 93 28.10 -16.08 36.01
CA GLY A 93 27.55 -17.31 36.61
C GLY A 93 26.41 -17.93 35.80
N VAL A 94 26.33 -17.63 34.51
CA VAL A 94 25.32 -18.21 33.63
C VAL A 94 25.79 -19.62 33.23
N ALA A 95 24.98 -20.62 33.54
CA ALA A 95 25.23 -22.03 33.31
C ALA A 95 24.15 -22.65 32.39
N ASP A 96 24.34 -23.92 32.02
CA ASP A 96 23.38 -24.69 31.23
C ASP A 96 21.97 -24.67 31.84
N GLY A 97 20.96 -24.48 31.01
CA GLY A 97 19.56 -24.41 31.44
C GLY A 97 19.11 -23.05 31.99
N ASN A 98 20.00 -22.06 32.16
CA ASN A 98 19.61 -20.78 32.73
C ASN A 98 18.77 -19.92 31.78
N ILE A 99 17.87 -19.10 32.37
CA ILE A 99 16.99 -18.20 31.67
C ILE A 99 17.49 -16.75 31.82
N LEU A 100 17.74 -16.09 30.72
CA LEU A 100 18.08 -14.68 30.64
C LEU A 100 16.85 -13.88 30.18
N HIS A 101 16.66 -12.71 30.76
CA HIS A 101 15.62 -11.79 30.29
C HIS A 101 16.21 -10.81 29.24
N LEU A 102 15.65 -10.83 28.04
CA LEU A 102 15.99 -9.87 27.00
C LEU A 102 15.06 -8.65 27.12
N VAL A 103 15.64 -7.51 27.50
CA VAL A 103 14.95 -6.22 27.54
C VAL A 103 15.43 -5.40 26.36
N LEU A 104 14.51 -5.01 25.49
CA LEU A 104 14.82 -4.13 24.38
C LEU A 104 14.71 -2.68 24.85
N ARG A 105 15.79 -1.91 24.72
CA ARG A 105 15.73 -0.45 24.88
C ARG A 105 14.94 0.12 23.73
N LEU A 106 13.80 0.75 24.04
CA LEU A 106 13.19 1.70 23.14
C LEU A 106 14.20 2.84 22.96
N SER A 107 14.52 3.21 21.71
CA SER A 107 15.36 4.36 21.44
C SER A 107 14.72 5.59 22.09
N ASP A 108 15.50 6.42 22.80
CA ASP A 108 15.02 7.69 23.34
C ASP A 108 14.66 8.68 22.24
N LEU A 109 15.01 8.39 20.99
CA LEU A 109 14.67 9.15 19.80
C LEU A 109 13.47 8.51 19.10
N LEU A 110 12.44 9.30 18.87
CA LEU A 110 11.31 8.99 18.02
C LEU A 110 11.55 9.51 16.60
N ALA A 111 11.32 8.69 15.60
CA ALA A 111 11.20 9.16 14.22
C ALA A 111 9.80 9.76 14.05
N ILE A 112 9.73 11.03 13.67
CA ILE A 112 8.50 11.78 13.44
C ILE A 112 8.53 12.27 12.02
N THR A 113 7.49 11.96 11.24
CA THR A 113 7.29 12.53 9.92
C THR A 113 6.38 13.75 10.02
N VAL A 114 6.84 14.90 9.56
CA VAL A 114 6.05 16.12 9.47
C VAL A 114 5.64 16.32 8.02
N ARG A 115 4.32 16.29 7.78
CA ARG A 115 3.73 16.45 6.45
C ARG A 115 3.09 17.82 6.32
N THR A 116 3.46 18.58 5.30
CA THR A 116 2.86 19.88 4.98
C THR A 116 1.57 19.70 4.15
N VAL A 117 0.71 20.72 4.13
CA VAL A 117 -0.50 20.75 3.29
C VAL A 117 -0.17 20.62 1.78
N CYS A 118 1.02 21.02 1.37
CA CYS A 118 1.50 20.86 -0.01
C CYS A 118 2.15 19.51 -0.29
N GLY A 119 2.07 18.55 0.65
CA GLY A 119 2.57 17.18 0.47
C GLY A 119 4.08 17.01 0.68
N GLN A 120 4.80 18.04 1.15
CA GLN A 120 6.20 17.88 1.53
C GLN A 120 6.29 17.15 2.86
N GLU A 121 7.20 16.19 2.95
CA GLU A 121 7.47 15.42 4.16
C GLU A 121 8.88 15.71 4.66
N PHE A 122 8.98 15.86 5.96
CA PHE A 122 10.24 16.03 6.67
C PHE A 122 10.33 14.99 7.79
N GLU A 123 11.36 14.20 7.77
CA GLU A 123 11.63 13.25 8.84
C GLU A 123 12.55 13.90 9.89
N PHE A 124 12.15 13.78 11.15
CA PHE A 124 12.88 14.26 12.31
C PHE A 124 13.05 13.15 13.34
N HIS A 125 14.27 12.98 13.83
CA HIS A 125 14.55 12.14 14.98
C HIS A 125 14.58 13.01 16.23
N VAL A 126 13.55 12.92 17.05
CA VAL A 126 13.34 13.80 18.21
C VAL A 126 13.38 12.98 19.50
N ASP A 127 14.09 13.51 20.51
CA ASP A 127 14.09 12.92 21.84
C ASP A 127 12.67 12.98 22.43
N ARG A 128 12.20 11.86 23.03
CA ARG A 128 10.88 11.73 23.64
C ARG A 128 10.59 12.82 24.68
N LYS A 129 11.61 13.30 25.36
CA LYS A 129 11.52 14.35 26.41
C LYS A 129 11.42 15.77 25.84
N ARG A 130 11.50 15.95 24.52
CA ARG A 130 11.31 17.24 23.89
C ARG A 130 9.82 17.56 23.73
N ASN A 131 9.51 18.83 23.59
CA ASN A 131 8.16 19.32 23.39
C ASN A 131 7.88 19.67 21.91
N VAL A 132 6.61 19.90 21.59
CA VAL A 132 6.14 20.28 20.25
C VAL A 132 6.83 21.54 19.74
N GLY A 133 7.06 22.53 20.61
CA GLY A 133 7.79 23.77 20.25
C GLY A 133 9.19 23.51 19.74
N TYR A 134 9.88 22.48 20.24
CA TYR A 134 11.17 22.06 19.71
C TYR A 134 11.05 21.53 18.28
N VAL A 135 10.01 20.76 17.97
CA VAL A 135 9.76 20.24 16.61
C VAL A 135 9.51 21.40 15.66
N LYS A 136 8.66 22.37 16.03
CA LYS A 136 8.42 23.60 15.25
C LYS A 136 9.73 24.37 14.96
N GLN A 137 10.63 24.46 15.94
CA GLN A 137 11.96 25.08 15.73
C GLN A 137 12.82 24.31 14.73
N GLN A 138 12.77 22.97 14.74
CA GLN A 138 13.51 22.18 13.75
C GLN A 138 12.94 22.32 12.34
N ILE A 139 11.61 22.41 12.20
CA ILE A 139 10.93 22.70 10.94
C ILE A 139 11.36 24.07 10.40
N ALA A 140 11.36 25.10 11.24
CA ALA A 140 11.79 26.46 10.86
C ALA A 140 13.24 26.52 10.35
N LYS A 141 14.11 25.63 10.81
CA LYS A 141 15.51 25.53 10.34
C LYS A 141 15.65 24.87 8.98
N LYS A 142 14.74 23.93 8.62
CA LYS A 142 14.83 23.16 7.37
C LYS A 142 14.28 23.87 6.13
N GLY A 143 13.40 24.87 6.26
CA GLY A 143 12.73 25.47 5.10
C GLY A 143 12.65 27.01 5.15
N LYS A 144 12.99 27.67 4.02
CA LYS A 144 12.89 29.14 3.88
C LYS A 144 11.45 29.68 4.05
N GLY A 145 10.42 28.84 3.87
CA GLY A 145 9.00 29.21 3.98
C GLY A 145 8.38 29.00 5.37
N PHE A 146 9.12 28.48 6.34
CA PHE A 146 8.59 28.09 7.66
C PHE A 146 9.27 28.84 8.82
N ARG A 147 9.76 30.07 8.60
CA ARG A 147 10.58 30.80 9.57
C ARG A 147 9.79 31.36 10.76
N ASP A 148 8.52 31.66 10.60
CA ASP A 148 7.73 32.21 11.70
C ASP A 148 7.04 31.08 12.49
N LEU A 149 7.52 30.88 13.72
CA LEU A 149 6.99 29.85 14.64
C LEU A 149 5.53 30.10 15.06
N ARG A 150 5.07 31.35 14.98
CA ARG A 150 3.69 31.74 15.37
C ARG A 150 2.67 31.38 14.31
N GLU A 151 3.14 31.16 13.07
CA GLU A 151 2.31 30.77 11.94
C GLU A 151 2.25 29.24 11.74
N GLN A 152 3.04 28.48 12.54
CA GLN A 152 3.10 27.01 12.45
C GLN A 152 2.13 26.37 13.43
N GLU A 153 1.23 25.56 12.94
CA GLU A 153 0.38 24.69 13.73
C GLU A 153 0.70 23.24 13.38
N LEU A 154 1.01 22.43 14.39
CA LEU A 154 1.18 20.99 14.24
C LEU A 154 -0.10 20.29 14.70
N ILE A 155 -0.61 19.40 13.87
CA ILE A 155 -1.86 18.68 14.08
C ILE A 155 -1.55 17.19 14.08
N LEU A 156 -2.06 16.47 15.06
CA LEU A 156 -2.06 15.01 15.13
C LEU A 156 -3.50 14.54 15.37
N ASP A 157 -3.97 13.59 14.57
CA ASP A 157 -5.34 13.02 14.68
C ASP A 157 -6.46 14.07 14.72
N GLY A 158 -6.24 15.22 14.06
CA GLY A 158 -7.19 16.31 13.98
C GLY A 158 -7.16 17.28 15.18
N GLU A 159 -6.31 17.05 16.17
CA GLU A 159 -6.08 17.98 17.29
C GLU A 159 -4.84 18.84 17.05
N GLU A 160 -4.97 20.15 17.31
CA GLU A 160 -3.83 21.07 17.34
C GLU A 160 -2.98 20.79 18.57
N LEU A 161 -1.68 20.66 18.36
CA LEU A 161 -0.71 20.36 19.41
C LEU A 161 -0.17 21.65 20.06
N GLU A 162 -0.38 21.80 21.34
CA GLU A 162 0.22 22.88 22.11
C GLU A 162 1.75 22.75 22.21
N ASP A 163 2.48 23.85 22.10
CA ASP A 163 3.94 23.90 22.11
C ASP A 163 4.60 23.25 23.34
N LYS A 164 3.89 23.23 24.47
CA LYS A 164 4.40 22.70 25.75
C LYS A 164 4.23 21.19 25.90
N ARG A 165 3.38 20.55 25.10
CA ARG A 165 3.15 19.08 25.19
C ARG A 165 4.44 18.33 24.85
N LEU A 166 4.72 17.28 25.63
CA LEU A 166 5.88 16.41 25.38
C LEU A 166 5.60 15.49 24.22
N ILE A 167 6.62 15.18 23.45
CA ILE A 167 6.54 14.26 22.31
C ILE A 167 6.17 12.85 22.79
N ASP A 168 6.64 12.44 23.95
CA ASP A 168 6.30 11.12 24.55
C ASP A 168 4.82 10.98 24.89
N ASP A 169 4.13 12.08 25.25
CA ASP A 169 2.69 12.07 25.53
C ASP A 169 1.82 11.99 24.27
N ILE A 170 2.38 12.41 23.13
CA ILE A 170 1.66 12.58 21.87
C ILE A 170 1.93 11.38 20.94
N CYS A 171 3.18 10.95 20.84
CA CYS A 171 3.61 9.92 19.91
C CYS A 171 3.96 8.64 20.68
N LYS A 172 3.02 7.72 20.80
CA LYS A 172 3.21 6.44 21.49
C LYS A 172 4.01 5.41 20.68
N SER A 173 4.07 5.57 19.35
CA SER A 173 4.79 4.67 18.43
C SER A 173 5.89 5.42 17.68
N ASN A 174 6.92 4.70 17.21
CA ASN A 174 7.82 5.20 16.16
C ASN A 174 7.01 5.40 14.88
N GLU A 175 7.30 6.47 14.10
CA GLU A 175 6.64 6.82 12.84
C GLU A 175 5.33 7.61 12.97
N ALA A 176 5.17 8.40 14.03
CA ALA A 176 4.06 9.32 14.12
C ALA A 176 4.11 10.38 13.00
N VAL A 177 2.99 10.58 12.30
CA VAL A 177 2.86 11.58 11.25
C VAL A 177 2.17 12.81 11.81
N LEU A 178 2.90 13.94 11.89
CA LEU A 178 2.37 15.23 12.28
C LEU A 178 2.04 16.05 11.02
N HIS A 179 0.88 16.66 10.99
CA HIS A 179 0.50 17.57 9.91
C HIS A 179 0.85 19.00 10.25
N LEU A 180 1.62 19.66 9.36
CA LEU A 180 1.99 21.07 9.51
C LEU A 180 1.04 21.95 8.71
N LEU A 181 0.33 22.83 9.41
CA LEU A 181 -0.44 23.92 8.84
C LEU A 181 0.32 25.23 9.03
N VAL A 182 0.51 26.00 7.96
CA VAL A 182 1.11 27.32 8.03
C VAL A 182 0.03 28.35 7.72
N ARG A 183 -0.38 29.13 8.71
CA ARG A 183 -1.33 30.24 8.52
C ARG A 183 -0.56 31.46 8.03
N LYS A 184 -0.72 31.80 6.76
CA LYS A 184 -0.26 33.10 6.26
C LYS A 184 -1.33 34.14 6.57
N SER A 185 -1.00 35.13 7.37
CA SER A 185 -1.90 36.26 7.63
C SER A 185 -2.13 37.05 6.33
N ALA A 186 -3.35 37.02 5.81
CA ALA A 186 -3.75 37.89 4.70
C ALA A 186 -4.19 39.23 5.24
N LYS A 187 -3.56 40.34 4.81
CA LYS A 187 -4.01 41.70 5.13
C LYS A 187 -5.10 42.08 4.13
N VAL A 188 -6.33 42.28 4.64
CA VAL A 188 -7.42 42.82 3.86
C VAL A 188 -7.35 44.34 3.92
N GLN A 189 -7.13 44.99 2.78
CA GLN A 189 -7.23 46.44 2.63
C GLN A 189 -8.53 46.78 1.92
N ALA A 190 -9.42 47.50 2.61
CA ALA A 190 -10.62 48.06 2.01
C ALA A 190 -10.41 49.55 1.69
N LYS A 191 -10.52 49.94 0.43
CA LYS A 191 -10.61 51.34 0.01
C LYS A 191 -12.06 51.66 -0.34
N SER A 192 -12.63 52.69 0.30
CA SER A 192 -13.95 53.20 -0.09
C SER A 192 -13.80 54.09 -1.32
N VAL A 193 -14.43 53.70 -2.41
CA VAL A 193 -14.68 54.54 -3.58
C VAL A 193 -16.17 54.82 -3.59
N GLN A 194 -16.58 56.07 -3.90
CA GLN A 194 -17.96 56.51 -3.83
C GLN A 194 -18.92 55.52 -4.52
N LYS A 195 -19.64 54.72 -3.72
CA LYS A 195 -20.69 53.77 -4.03
C LYS A 195 -20.33 52.27 -4.23
N ASP A 196 -19.06 51.89 -4.35
CA ASP A 196 -18.68 50.47 -4.43
C ASP A 196 -17.46 50.19 -3.54
N PHE A 197 -17.41 48.97 -2.95
CA PHE A 197 -16.24 48.52 -2.16
C PHE A 197 -15.34 47.63 -3.01
N GLU A 198 -14.08 48.01 -3.12
CA GLU A 198 -13.06 47.17 -3.74
C GLU A 198 -12.28 46.46 -2.62
N VAL A 199 -12.34 45.12 -2.60
CA VAL A 199 -11.61 44.30 -1.64
C VAL A 199 -10.45 43.60 -2.36
N SER A 200 -9.24 43.92 -1.99
CA SER A 200 -8.06 43.22 -2.49
C SER A 200 -7.41 42.40 -1.38
N ILE A 201 -7.12 41.15 -1.68
CA ILE A 201 -6.37 40.25 -0.79
C ILE A 201 -4.91 40.27 -1.24
N VAL A 202 -4.03 40.80 -0.39
CA VAL A 202 -2.58 40.82 -0.65
C VAL A 202 -1.93 39.73 0.20
N ALA A 203 -1.41 38.70 -0.43
CA ALA A 203 -0.55 37.73 0.24
C ALA A 203 0.85 38.34 0.37
N SER A 204 1.37 38.46 1.59
CA SER A 204 2.72 38.93 1.83
C SER A 204 3.72 37.84 1.40
N THR A 205 4.36 38.01 0.24
CA THR A 205 5.56 37.27 -0.11
C THR A 205 6.75 38.03 0.45
N SER A 206 7.49 37.42 1.38
CA SER A 206 8.78 37.93 1.82
C SER A 206 9.86 37.54 0.79
N ASP A 207 9.96 38.29 -0.28
CA ASP A 207 11.17 38.34 -1.09
C ASP A 207 11.64 39.81 -1.19
N GLU A 208 12.62 40.15 -0.36
CA GLU A 208 13.43 41.32 -0.59
C GLU A 208 14.44 40.98 -1.70
N ASN A 209 14.15 41.40 -2.91
CA ASN A 209 15.11 41.99 -3.86
C ASN A 209 14.48 42.01 -5.27
N GLY A 210 14.39 43.21 -5.84
CA GLY A 210 14.17 43.38 -7.27
C GLY A 210 12.89 44.12 -7.62
N ALA A 211 13.08 45.36 -7.98
CA ALA A 211 12.08 46.29 -8.45
C ALA A 211 11.32 45.82 -9.70
N ASP A 212 10.10 46.36 -9.82
CA ASP A 212 9.32 46.50 -11.05
C ASP A 212 8.80 45.28 -11.80
N ALA A 213 7.54 44.93 -11.46
CA ALA A 213 6.49 44.70 -12.44
C ALA A 213 5.16 44.45 -11.71
N VAL A 214 4.40 45.50 -11.46
CA VAL A 214 2.99 45.37 -11.08
C VAL A 214 2.16 45.23 -12.34
N GLU A 215 1.89 44.02 -12.75
CA GLU A 215 0.88 43.74 -13.76
C GLU A 215 -0.52 43.77 -13.13
N LYS A 216 -1.26 44.85 -13.38
CA LYS A 216 -2.66 45.03 -12.94
C LYS A 216 -3.55 44.11 -13.77
N LEU A 217 -3.92 42.96 -13.22
CA LEU A 217 -5.07 42.19 -13.71
C LEU A 217 -6.36 42.88 -13.24
N HIS A 218 -6.96 43.66 -14.11
CA HIS A 218 -8.30 44.21 -13.93
C HIS A 218 -9.33 43.13 -14.33
N GLY A 219 -9.75 42.33 -13.36
CA GLY A 219 -10.93 41.47 -13.50
C GLY A 219 -12.10 42.09 -12.75
N ARG A 220 -13.11 42.59 -13.47
CA ARG A 220 -14.38 43.04 -12.89
C ARG A 220 -15.18 41.81 -12.47
N PHE A 221 -15.15 41.47 -11.19
CA PHE A 221 -16.04 40.44 -10.64
C PHE A 221 -17.32 41.11 -10.13
N GLN A 222 -18.42 40.83 -10.82
CA GLN A 222 -19.73 41.04 -10.21
C GLN A 222 -19.90 39.99 -9.10
N VAL A 223 -19.87 40.42 -7.86
CA VAL A 223 -20.27 39.57 -6.72
C VAL A 223 -21.78 39.44 -6.76
N VAL A 224 -22.26 38.41 -7.44
CA VAL A 224 -23.59 37.88 -7.16
C VAL A 224 -23.45 37.25 -5.78
N ALA A 225 -24.13 37.84 -4.78
CA ALA A 225 -24.29 37.22 -3.47
C ALA A 225 -25.10 35.93 -3.68
N LEU A 226 -24.41 34.86 -3.99
CA LEU A 226 -24.93 33.51 -3.87
C LEU A 226 -25.10 33.28 -2.37
N ASN A 227 -26.34 33.24 -1.91
CA ASN A 227 -26.71 32.60 -0.66
C ASN A 227 -26.16 31.17 -0.75
N THR A 228 -24.92 30.96 -0.32
CA THR A 228 -24.34 29.63 -0.19
C THR A 228 -25.01 28.97 1.00
N VAL A 229 -26.12 28.31 0.75
CA VAL A 229 -26.57 27.21 1.58
C VAL A 229 -25.34 26.31 1.75
N PRO A 230 -24.91 25.97 2.98
CA PRO A 230 -23.79 25.08 3.17
C PRO A 230 -24.07 23.83 2.35
N ARG A 231 -23.18 23.53 1.36
CA ARG A 231 -23.35 22.36 0.52
C ARG A 231 -23.36 21.13 1.41
N SER A 232 -24.44 20.37 1.35
CA SER A 232 -24.62 19.16 2.16
C SER A 232 -23.73 18.00 1.69
N PHE A 233 -22.91 18.19 0.68
CA PHE A 233 -22.02 17.17 0.13
C PHE A 233 -20.72 17.76 -0.41
N ILE A 234 -19.70 16.91 -0.52
CA ILE A 234 -18.40 17.18 -1.15
C ILE A 234 -18.13 16.07 -2.15
N LEU A 235 -17.62 16.41 -3.33
CA LEU A 235 -16.97 15.48 -4.25
C LEU A 235 -15.82 16.21 -4.94
N GLU A 236 -14.60 15.82 -4.60
CA GLU A 236 -13.38 16.45 -5.10
C GLU A 236 -12.34 15.39 -5.46
N PRO A 237 -11.59 15.54 -6.58
CA PRO A 237 -10.48 14.65 -6.88
C PRO A 237 -9.36 14.84 -5.87
N LEU A 238 -8.77 13.73 -5.43
CA LEU A 238 -7.58 13.74 -4.58
C LEU A 238 -6.33 13.72 -5.47
N ILE A 239 -5.84 14.91 -5.82
CA ILE A 239 -4.64 15.09 -6.63
C ILE A 239 -3.47 15.43 -5.71
N VAL A 240 -2.50 14.51 -5.60
CA VAL A 240 -1.34 14.68 -4.73
C VAL A 240 -0.23 15.48 -5.40
N ASN A 241 -0.12 15.39 -6.73
CA ASN A 241 0.90 16.07 -7.50
C ASN A 241 0.26 17.10 -8.44
N SER A 242 0.59 18.37 -8.29
CA SER A 242 0.05 19.48 -9.09
C SER A 242 0.35 19.39 -10.59
N LYS A 243 1.30 18.55 -11.00
CA LYS A 243 1.62 18.30 -12.42
C LYS A 243 0.64 17.34 -13.09
N ILE A 244 -0.21 16.65 -12.31
CA ILE A 244 -1.21 15.73 -12.85
C ILE A 244 -2.35 16.55 -13.45
N THR A 245 -2.56 16.40 -14.74
CA THR A 245 -3.72 16.94 -15.45
C THR A 245 -4.72 15.81 -15.66
N LEU A 246 -5.94 15.99 -15.17
CA LEU A 246 -6.99 14.98 -15.37
C LEU A 246 -7.38 14.93 -16.85
N SER A 247 -7.52 13.72 -17.38
CA SER A 247 -8.02 13.50 -18.74
C SER A 247 -9.50 13.92 -18.87
N PRO A 248 -9.97 14.25 -20.06
CA PRO A 248 -11.38 14.61 -20.30
C PRO A 248 -12.36 13.57 -19.76
N VAL A 249 -12.09 12.27 -19.96
CA VAL A 249 -12.98 11.20 -19.49
C VAL A 249 -13.07 11.15 -17.96
N VAL A 250 -11.97 11.38 -17.26
CA VAL A 250 -11.96 11.43 -15.78
C VAL A 250 -12.67 12.69 -15.27
N LYS A 251 -12.49 13.84 -15.93
CA LYS A 251 -13.25 15.06 -15.60
C LYS A 251 -14.74 14.87 -15.78
N GLN A 252 -15.15 14.22 -16.87
CA GLN A 252 -16.55 13.90 -17.14
C GLN A 252 -17.12 12.93 -16.09
N LEU A 253 -16.35 11.89 -15.71
CA LEU A 253 -16.73 10.97 -14.64
C LEU A 253 -17.05 11.70 -13.33
N ILE A 254 -16.16 12.60 -12.90
CA ILE A 254 -16.35 13.41 -11.68
C ILE A 254 -17.57 14.35 -11.85
N GLY A 255 -17.66 15.03 -13.00
CA GLY A 255 -18.75 15.96 -13.31
C GLY A 255 -20.12 15.28 -13.29
N ASN A 256 -20.27 14.17 -13.98
CA ASN A 256 -21.54 13.43 -14.02
C ASN A 256 -21.96 12.93 -12.61
N THR A 257 -20.99 12.46 -11.81
CA THR A 257 -21.23 12.02 -10.44
C THR A 257 -21.63 13.21 -9.55
N PHE A 258 -20.91 14.32 -9.69
CA PHE A 258 -21.21 15.55 -8.94
C PHE A 258 -22.62 16.05 -9.26
N ASP A 259 -23.01 16.10 -10.52
CA ASP A 259 -24.33 16.57 -10.96
C ASP A 259 -25.46 15.70 -10.39
N GLY A 260 -25.27 14.39 -10.32
CA GLY A 260 -26.22 13.47 -9.69
C GLY A 260 -26.42 13.79 -8.22
N ILE A 261 -25.33 13.89 -7.46
CA ILE A 261 -25.38 14.23 -6.02
C ILE A 261 -25.97 15.61 -5.82
N ALA A 262 -25.59 16.61 -6.62
CA ALA A 262 -26.08 17.99 -6.52
C ALA A 262 -27.60 18.10 -6.73
N ARG A 263 -28.19 17.16 -7.46
CA ARG A 263 -29.65 17.06 -7.63
C ARG A 263 -30.36 16.27 -6.55
N GLY A 264 -29.61 15.78 -5.56
CA GLY A 264 -30.16 15.09 -4.39
C GLY A 264 -30.29 13.58 -4.55
N HIS A 265 -29.72 12.98 -5.63
CA HIS A 265 -29.74 11.54 -5.78
C HIS A 265 -28.80 10.90 -4.78
N GLN A 266 -29.33 9.91 -4.04
CA GLN A 266 -28.60 9.22 -2.98
C GLN A 266 -27.67 8.14 -3.57
N PRO A 267 -26.45 7.96 -3.01
CA PRO A 267 -25.63 6.79 -3.30
C PRO A 267 -26.38 5.50 -2.96
N ILE A 268 -26.33 4.52 -3.84
CA ILE A 268 -26.99 3.23 -3.65
C ILE A 268 -25.91 2.19 -3.30
N ARG A 269 -25.96 1.69 -2.06
CA ARG A 269 -25.01 0.68 -1.61
C ARG A 269 -25.23 -0.64 -2.36
N SER A 270 -24.14 -1.22 -2.88
CA SER A 270 -24.16 -2.56 -3.47
C SER A 270 -24.54 -3.62 -2.45
N SER A 271 -25.35 -4.60 -2.87
CA SER A 271 -25.61 -5.82 -2.10
C SER A 271 -24.48 -6.83 -2.19
N GLU A 272 -23.61 -6.71 -3.18
CA GLU A 272 -22.54 -7.65 -3.48
C GLU A 272 -21.18 -7.17 -2.95
N GLY A 273 -20.23 -8.10 -2.87
CA GLY A 273 -18.87 -7.87 -2.43
C GLY A 273 -18.69 -7.84 -0.91
N SER A 274 -17.46 -7.88 -0.46
CA SER A 274 -17.06 -7.94 0.96
C SER A 274 -16.82 -6.55 1.58
N GLY A 275 -16.67 -5.50 0.75
CA GLY A 275 -16.49 -4.11 1.15
C GLY A 275 -17.72 -3.24 0.90
N GLY A 276 -17.61 -1.96 1.23
CA GLY A 276 -18.59 -0.94 0.84
C GLY A 276 -18.33 -0.47 -0.59
N ALA A 277 -19.36 -0.60 -1.43
CA ALA A 277 -19.36 -0.05 -2.78
C ALA A 277 -20.69 0.66 -3.03
N TYR A 278 -20.65 1.83 -3.66
CA TYR A 278 -21.83 2.68 -3.87
C TYR A 278 -21.98 3.03 -5.34
N PHE A 279 -23.12 2.67 -5.93
CA PHE A 279 -23.51 3.14 -7.24
C PHE A 279 -23.98 4.59 -7.17
N MET A 280 -23.40 5.44 -8.00
CA MET A 280 -23.73 6.84 -8.10
C MET A 280 -24.56 7.09 -9.35
N LEU A 281 -25.62 7.87 -9.22
CA LEU A 281 -26.57 8.14 -10.29
C LEU A 281 -26.20 9.37 -11.09
N ASP A 282 -26.69 9.44 -12.34
CA ASP A 282 -26.61 10.63 -13.18
C ASP A 282 -27.52 11.75 -12.66
N SER A 283 -27.45 12.92 -13.31
CA SER A 283 -28.29 14.07 -12.97
C SER A 283 -29.81 13.82 -13.10
N TRP A 284 -30.21 12.77 -13.81
CA TRP A 284 -31.61 12.38 -14.00
C TRP A 284 -32.07 11.32 -13.00
N GLY A 285 -31.13 10.70 -12.26
CA GLY A 285 -31.42 9.61 -11.35
C GLY A 285 -31.83 8.30 -12.06
N GLN A 286 -31.49 8.15 -13.33
CA GLN A 286 -31.93 7.02 -14.16
C GLN A 286 -30.82 6.03 -14.46
N ASN A 287 -29.57 6.50 -14.53
CA ASN A 287 -28.44 5.64 -14.90
C ASN A 287 -27.34 5.72 -13.86
N TYR A 288 -26.68 4.58 -13.64
CA TYR A 288 -25.42 4.57 -12.89
C TYR A 288 -24.31 5.17 -13.73
N VAL A 289 -23.54 6.10 -13.15
CA VAL A 289 -22.41 6.76 -13.83
C VAL A 289 -21.06 6.38 -13.24
N SER A 290 -21.05 6.03 -11.95
CA SER A 290 -19.83 5.62 -11.27
C SER A 290 -20.09 4.69 -10.09
N VAL A 291 -19.01 4.06 -9.64
CA VAL A 291 -18.96 3.25 -8.42
C VAL A 291 -17.93 3.89 -7.48
N PHE A 292 -18.35 4.24 -6.28
CA PHE A 292 -17.46 4.78 -5.24
C PHE A 292 -17.18 3.69 -4.21
N LYS A 293 -15.90 3.44 -3.93
CA LYS A 293 -15.43 2.45 -2.94
C LYS A 293 -14.58 3.17 -1.89
N PRO A 294 -15.14 3.49 -0.70
CA PRO A 294 -14.42 4.19 0.37
C PRO A 294 -13.43 3.29 1.09
N ILE A 295 -12.25 3.81 1.40
CA ILE A 295 -11.15 3.13 2.08
C ILE A 295 -11.57 2.58 3.45
N ASP A 296 -12.32 3.35 4.21
CA ASP A 296 -12.75 2.98 5.56
C ASP A 296 -13.85 1.91 5.61
N GLU A 297 -14.41 1.56 4.44
CA GLU A 297 -15.40 0.50 4.28
C GLU A 297 -14.84 -0.75 3.55
N GLU A 298 -13.55 -0.81 3.30
CA GLU A 298 -12.89 -2.00 2.77
C GLU A 298 -13.12 -3.21 3.67
N PRO A 299 -12.95 -4.44 3.16
CA PRO A 299 -12.97 -5.64 4.00
C PRO A 299 -12.02 -5.49 5.18
N MET A 300 -12.49 -5.82 6.39
CA MET A 300 -11.75 -5.72 7.65
C MET A 300 -11.38 -4.27 8.08
N ALA A 301 -11.90 -3.24 7.40
CA ALA A 301 -11.75 -1.84 7.80
C ALA A 301 -12.79 -1.44 8.87
N VAL A 302 -12.54 -0.29 9.51
CA VAL A 302 -13.29 0.19 10.70
C VAL A 302 -14.79 0.38 10.46
N ASN A 303 -15.18 0.80 9.25
CA ASN A 303 -16.57 1.03 8.86
C ASN A 303 -17.08 -0.01 7.85
N ASN A 304 -16.50 -1.22 7.84
CA ASN A 304 -16.93 -2.26 6.93
C ASN A 304 -18.44 -2.57 7.12
N PRO A 305 -19.28 -2.40 6.07
CA PRO A 305 -20.73 -2.54 6.21
C PRO A 305 -21.21 -4.00 6.25
N ARG A 306 -20.31 -4.97 6.08
CA ARG A 306 -20.59 -6.41 6.14
C ARG A 306 -20.32 -7.02 7.50
N GLY A 307 -19.78 -6.25 8.44
CA GLY A 307 -19.48 -6.71 9.79
C GLY A 307 -18.31 -7.70 9.85
N LEU A 308 -17.40 -7.64 8.88
CA LEU A 308 -16.14 -8.39 8.96
C LEU A 308 -15.32 -7.91 10.15
N PRO A 309 -14.59 -8.82 10.83
CA PRO A 309 -13.76 -8.44 11.95
C PRO A 309 -12.68 -7.46 11.51
N LEU A 310 -12.31 -6.54 12.40
CA LEU A 310 -11.21 -5.62 12.15
C LEU A 310 -9.89 -6.37 11.98
N SER A 311 -9.07 -5.94 11.04
CA SER A 311 -7.70 -6.44 10.93
C SER A 311 -6.87 -5.99 12.14
N VAL A 312 -6.18 -6.93 12.78
CA VAL A 312 -5.38 -6.68 13.99
C VAL A 312 -3.98 -6.17 13.63
N ASP A 313 -3.45 -6.63 12.52
CA ASP A 313 -2.08 -6.35 12.02
C ASP A 313 -2.05 -5.47 10.77
N GLY A 314 -3.22 -5.03 10.29
CA GLY A 314 -3.39 -4.26 9.07
C GLY A 314 -3.37 -5.10 7.79
N GLU A 315 -3.22 -6.44 7.88
CA GLU A 315 -3.32 -7.31 6.71
C GLU A 315 -4.75 -7.32 6.18
N GLY A 316 -4.91 -7.28 4.86
CA GLY A 316 -6.19 -7.35 4.18
C GLY A 316 -6.76 -8.77 4.13
N LEU A 317 -7.92 -8.92 3.47
CA LEU A 317 -8.58 -10.23 3.30
C LEU A 317 -7.73 -11.21 2.49
N LYS A 318 -6.93 -10.73 1.56
CA LYS A 318 -5.97 -11.51 0.76
C LYS A 318 -4.56 -11.29 1.29
N LYS A 319 -3.77 -12.36 1.35
CA LYS A 319 -2.39 -12.32 1.81
C LYS A 319 -1.54 -11.33 1.02
N GLY A 320 -0.67 -10.62 1.72
CA GLY A 320 0.17 -9.59 1.11
C GLY A 320 -0.58 -8.32 0.67
N THR A 321 -1.85 -8.16 1.06
CA THR A 321 -2.59 -6.90 0.87
C THR A 321 -2.83 -6.22 2.21
N ARG A 322 -3.09 -4.92 2.20
CA ARG A 322 -3.32 -4.14 3.43
C ARG A 322 -4.67 -3.46 3.40
N VAL A 323 -5.33 -3.43 4.55
CA VAL A 323 -6.56 -2.66 4.74
C VAL A 323 -6.26 -1.18 4.52
N GLY A 324 -7.11 -0.52 3.76
CA GLY A 324 -6.95 0.90 3.40
C GLY A 324 -6.18 1.14 2.10
N GLU A 325 -5.66 0.10 1.44
CA GLU A 325 -4.97 0.21 0.17
C GLU A 325 -5.78 -0.28 -1.04
N GLY A 326 -6.94 -0.91 -0.84
CA GLY A 326 -7.76 -1.45 -1.93
C GLY A 326 -8.15 -0.39 -2.95
N ALA A 327 -8.59 0.79 -2.49
CA ALA A 327 -8.90 1.91 -3.37
C ALA A 327 -7.68 2.42 -4.16
N LEU A 328 -6.48 2.41 -3.57
CA LEU A 328 -5.24 2.77 -4.26
C LEU A 328 -4.88 1.74 -5.33
N ARG A 329 -5.09 0.45 -5.07
CA ARG A 329 -4.86 -0.67 -6.00
C ARG A 329 -5.82 -0.60 -7.20
N GLU A 330 -7.08 -0.20 -6.98
CA GLU A 330 -8.05 0.06 -8.05
C GLU A 330 -7.55 1.18 -9.00
N VAL A 331 -7.08 2.27 -8.44
CA VAL A 331 -6.53 3.39 -9.23
C VAL A 331 -5.23 2.99 -9.92
N ALA A 332 -4.36 2.23 -9.25
CA ALA A 332 -3.12 1.73 -9.82
C ALA A 332 -3.38 0.82 -11.02
N ALA A 333 -4.35 -0.07 -10.96
CA ALA A 333 -4.71 -0.94 -12.08
C ALA A 333 -5.11 -0.11 -13.31
N TYR A 334 -5.89 0.98 -13.13
CA TYR A 334 -6.21 1.89 -14.23
C TYR A 334 -4.98 2.63 -14.77
N ILE A 335 -4.12 3.15 -13.89
CA ILE A 335 -2.91 3.87 -14.30
C ILE A 335 -1.94 2.97 -15.06
N LEU A 336 -1.76 1.73 -14.60
CA LEU A 336 -0.84 0.74 -15.17
C LEU A 336 -1.43 -0.02 -16.36
N ASP A 337 -2.72 0.06 -16.62
CA ASP A 337 -3.31 -0.46 -17.87
C ASP A 337 -2.97 0.47 -19.03
N HIS A 338 -1.73 0.39 -19.50
CA HIS A 338 -1.21 1.26 -20.55
C HIS A 338 -1.92 1.03 -21.88
N PRO A 339 -2.19 2.09 -22.65
CA PRO A 339 -2.62 1.95 -24.04
C PRO A 339 -1.55 1.27 -24.91
N LYS A 340 -1.94 0.79 -26.09
CA LYS A 340 -0.99 0.23 -27.08
C LYS A 340 0.03 1.27 -27.59
N SER A 341 -0.30 2.53 -27.54
CA SER A 341 0.57 3.65 -27.93
C SER A 341 1.77 3.88 -26.99
N GLY A 342 1.74 3.31 -25.79
CA GLY A 342 2.81 3.46 -24.79
C GLY A 342 2.30 3.75 -23.39
N PRO A 343 3.16 4.19 -22.46
CA PRO A 343 2.76 4.48 -21.10
C PRO A 343 1.59 5.47 -21.02
N ARG A 344 0.62 5.18 -20.13
CA ARG A 344 -0.57 6.03 -19.98
C ARG A 344 -0.16 7.46 -19.64
N SER A 345 -0.63 8.39 -20.46
CA SER A 345 -0.49 9.81 -20.21
C SER A 345 -1.67 10.34 -19.40
N THR A 346 -1.41 11.25 -18.46
CA THR A 346 -2.44 11.86 -17.61
C THR A 346 -3.47 12.70 -18.38
N CYS A 347 -3.14 13.14 -19.59
CA CYS A 347 -4.01 13.99 -20.42
C CYS A 347 -4.68 13.27 -21.60
N CYS A 348 -4.41 11.97 -21.79
CA CYS A 348 -4.95 11.20 -22.91
C CYS A 348 -6.13 10.31 -22.47
N ASP A 349 -7.20 10.28 -23.28
CA ASP A 349 -8.38 9.42 -23.06
C ASP A 349 -8.27 8.05 -23.73
N GLU A 350 -7.07 7.66 -24.14
CA GLU A 350 -6.88 6.39 -24.82
C GLU A 350 -7.23 5.21 -23.91
N LYS A 351 -8.00 4.25 -24.44
CA LYS A 351 -8.38 3.04 -23.72
C LYS A 351 -7.14 2.21 -23.39
N GLY A 352 -7.05 1.72 -22.17
CA GLY A 352 -5.99 0.80 -21.76
C GLY A 352 -6.03 -0.51 -22.53
N PHE A 353 -4.94 -1.24 -22.53
CA PHE A 353 -4.80 -2.50 -23.25
C PHE A 353 -5.82 -3.56 -22.79
N ALA A 354 -5.97 -3.73 -21.48
CA ALA A 354 -6.96 -4.64 -20.89
C ALA A 354 -8.35 -4.00 -20.78
N GLY A 355 -8.46 -2.68 -20.86
CA GLY A 355 -9.72 -1.96 -20.79
C GLY A 355 -10.25 -1.72 -19.40
N VAL A 356 -9.37 -1.56 -18.41
CA VAL A 356 -9.75 -1.15 -17.04
C VAL A 356 -10.53 0.16 -17.09
N PRO A 357 -11.73 0.24 -16.47
CA PRO A 357 -12.53 1.46 -16.47
C PRO A 357 -11.79 2.64 -15.82
N PRO A 358 -12.00 3.88 -16.31
CA PRO A 358 -11.45 5.08 -15.71
C PRO A 358 -11.71 5.15 -14.22
N THR A 359 -10.65 5.29 -13.42
CA THR A 359 -10.69 5.23 -11.96
C THR A 359 -9.79 6.32 -11.37
N ILE A 360 -10.28 7.02 -10.35
CA ILE A 360 -9.53 8.08 -9.67
C ILE A 360 -9.82 8.08 -8.17
N MET A 361 -8.85 8.53 -7.37
CA MET A 361 -9.06 8.82 -5.95
C MET A 361 -9.86 10.10 -5.77
N VAL A 362 -10.88 10.06 -4.92
CA VAL A 362 -11.70 11.24 -4.57
C VAL A 362 -11.91 11.36 -3.07
N LYS A 363 -12.21 12.59 -2.64
CA LYS A 363 -12.83 12.90 -1.36
C LYS A 363 -14.33 13.06 -1.58
N CYS A 364 -15.12 12.35 -0.81
CA CYS A 364 -16.57 12.43 -0.91
C CYS A 364 -17.22 12.51 0.47
N LEU A 365 -18.13 13.46 0.64
CA LEU A 365 -18.98 13.59 1.81
C LEU A 365 -20.45 13.50 1.38
N HIS A 366 -21.17 12.54 1.91
CA HIS A 366 -22.60 12.38 1.68
C HIS A 366 -23.25 11.56 2.80
N THR A 367 -24.46 11.93 3.22
CA THR A 367 -25.19 11.25 4.30
C THR A 367 -25.60 9.81 3.99
N GLY A 368 -25.61 9.43 2.71
CA GLY A 368 -25.97 8.08 2.25
C GLY A 368 -24.87 7.02 2.41
N PHE A 369 -23.66 7.39 2.86
CA PHE A 369 -22.59 6.43 3.12
C PHE A 369 -22.73 5.80 4.50
N ASN A 370 -22.01 4.69 4.72
CA ASN A 370 -21.94 4.04 6.02
C ASN A 370 -20.98 4.79 6.94
N TYR A 371 -21.45 5.17 8.12
CA TYR A 371 -20.65 5.84 9.15
C TYR A 371 -20.83 5.12 10.48
N ALA A 372 -19.84 5.25 11.38
CA ALA A 372 -19.95 4.71 12.73
C ALA A 372 -21.11 5.36 13.52
N GLU A 373 -21.62 4.66 14.53
CA GLU A 373 -22.64 5.20 15.44
C GLU A 373 -22.14 6.49 16.10
N GLY A 374 -23.02 7.50 16.19
CA GLY A 374 -22.69 8.82 16.73
C GLY A 374 -22.14 9.83 15.72
N TYR A 375 -22.28 9.52 14.43
CA TYR A 375 -21.87 10.40 13.35
C TYR A 375 -22.56 11.78 13.41
N GLU A 376 -21.74 12.84 13.45
CA GLU A 376 -22.18 14.21 13.20
C GLU A 376 -21.71 14.66 11.81
N HIS A 377 -22.61 15.30 11.05
CA HIS A 377 -22.29 15.82 9.72
C HIS A 377 -21.29 16.97 9.81
N SER A 378 -20.01 16.64 9.76
CA SER A 378 -18.89 17.58 9.89
C SER A 378 -17.86 17.36 8.78
N SER A 379 -16.97 18.32 8.59
CA SER A 379 -15.83 18.16 7.66
C SER A 379 -14.89 17.00 8.02
N LYS A 380 -14.97 16.46 9.24
CA LYS A 380 -14.22 15.27 9.69
C LYS A 380 -14.75 13.94 9.10
N SER A 381 -15.92 13.99 8.48
CA SER A 381 -16.63 12.81 7.97
C SER A 381 -16.48 12.61 6.47
N VAL A 382 -15.50 13.29 5.86
CA VAL A 382 -15.19 13.12 4.44
C VAL A 382 -14.54 11.75 4.22
N LYS A 383 -15.20 10.94 3.40
CA LYS A 383 -14.62 9.65 2.97
C LYS A 383 -13.64 9.84 1.84
N ILE A 384 -12.57 9.08 1.87
CA ILE A 384 -11.62 8.96 0.76
C ILE A 384 -11.84 7.59 0.12
N GLY A 385 -11.79 7.51 -1.20
CA GLY A 385 -11.97 6.24 -1.89
C GLY A 385 -11.72 6.34 -3.38
N SER A 386 -11.81 5.23 -4.07
CA SER A 386 -11.77 5.17 -5.53
C SER A 386 -13.16 5.45 -6.13
N LEU A 387 -13.18 6.29 -7.16
CA LEU A 387 -14.34 6.53 -8.01
C LEU A 387 -14.05 5.94 -9.38
N GLN A 388 -14.75 4.88 -9.75
CA GLN A 388 -14.60 4.16 -11.01
C GLN A 388 -15.81 4.42 -11.91
N MET A 389 -15.57 4.59 -13.20
CA MET A 389 -16.64 4.73 -14.19
C MET A 389 -17.50 3.45 -14.20
N PHE A 390 -18.82 3.63 -14.13
CA PHE A 390 -19.75 2.52 -14.28
C PHE A 390 -19.83 2.09 -15.73
N MET A 391 -19.60 0.79 -15.98
CA MET A 391 -19.66 0.21 -17.30
C MET A 391 -21.02 -0.49 -17.51
N LYS A 392 -21.76 -0.07 -18.52
CA LYS A 392 -22.99 -0.81 -18.92
C LYS A 392 -22.60 -2.21 -19.29
N ASN A 393 -23.30 -3.19 -18.74
CA ASN A 393 -23.00 -4.59 -18.93
C ASN A 393 -24.28 -5.42 -18.98
N CYS A 394 -24.17 -6.68 -19.39
CA CYS A 394 -25.26 -7.66 -19.39
C CYS A 394 -25.02 -8.80 -18.40
N GLY A 395 -24.22 -8.55 -17.38
CA GLY A 395 -23.82 -9.50 -16.34
C GLY A 395 -22.31 -9.69 -16.29
N SER A 396 -21.85 -10.66 -15.53
CA SER A 396 -20.44 -11.04 -15.40
C SER A 396 -20.12 -12.32 -16.18
N CYS A 397 -18.82 -12.62 -16.30
CA CYS A 397 -18.38 -13.89 -16.87
C CYS A 397 -18.80 -15.12 -16.05
N GLU A 398 -19.15 -14.95 -14.77
CA GLU A 398 -19.64 -16.01 -13.90
C GLU A 398 -21.00 -16.54 -14.39
N ASP A 399 -21.84 -15.66 -14.96
CA ASP A 399 -23.16 -15.98 -15.45
C ASP A 399 -23.15 -16.63 -16.85
N MET A 400 -21.98 -16.75 -17.49
CA MET A 400 -21.86 -17.15 -18.89
C MET A 400 -20.82 -18.26 -19.09
N GLY A 401 -21.08 -19.14 -20.06
CA GLY A 401 -20.10 -20.15 -20.45
C GLY A 401 -18.92 -19.50 -21.21
N PRO A 402 -17.66 -19.84 -20.89
CA PRO A 402 -16.47 -19.15 -21.43
C PRO A 402 -16.24 -19.35 -22.93
N ARG A 403 -16.93 -20.30 -23.60
CA ARG A 403 -16.70 -20.60 -25.03
C ARG A 403 -16.95 -19.41 -25.97
N ALA A 404 -17.83 -18.48 -25.58
CA ALA A 404 -18.21 -17.32 -26.38
C ALA A 404 -17.29 -16.11 -26.15
N PHE A 405 -16.37 -16.15 -25.18
CA PHE A 405 -15.52 -15.02 -24.86
C PHE A 405 -14.46 -14.79 -25.95
N PRO A 406 -14.21 -13.54 -26.35
CA PRO A 406 -13.19 -13.20 -27.33
C PRO A 406 -11.79 -13.58 -26.81
N VAL A 407 -11.00 -14.25 -27.66
CA VAL A 407 -9.64 -14.68 -27.28
C VAL A 407 -8.78 -13.48 -26.90
N ASP A 408 -8.84 -12.41 -27.70
CA ASP A 408 -8.03 -11.21 -27.48
C ASP A 408 -8.36 -10.53 -26.13
N ASP A 409 -9.62 -10.51 -25.71
CA ASP A 409 -10.00 -9.91 -24.44
C ASP A 409 -9.49 -10.74 -23.25
N VAL A 410 -9.64 -12.07 -23.32
CA VAL A 410 -9.08 -12.97 -22.30
C VAL A 410 -7.56 -12.80 -22.21
N HIS A 411 -6.87 -12.71 -23.35
CA HIS A 411 -5.42 -12.50 -23.39
C HIS A 411 -5.02 -11.15 -22.79
N ARG A 412 -5.75 -10.07 -23.11
CA ARG A 412 -5.48 -8.72 -22.56
C ARG A 412 -5.66 -8.70 -21.04
N ILE A 413 -6.72 -9.32 -20.54
CA ILE A 413 -6.97 -9.45 -19.09
C ILE A 413 -5.88 -10.31 -18.44
N SER A 414 -5.48 -11.43 -19.06
CA SER A 414 -4.40 -12.28 -18.52
C SER A 414 -3.07 -11.53 -18.39
N VAL A 415 -2.74 -10.67 -19.35
CA VAL A 415 -1.54 -9.82 -19.29
C VAL A 415 -1.59 -8.87 -18.08
N LEU A 416 -2.74 -8.24 -17.85
CA LEU A 416 -2.94 -7.35 -16.70
C LEU A 416 -2.81 -8.12 -15.38
N ASP A 417 -3.53 -9.23 -15.23
CA ASP A 417 -3.60 -10.00 -13.99
C ASP A 417 -2.26 -10.64 -13.62
N ILE A 418 -1.56 -11.23 -14.59
CA ILE A 418 -0.22 -11.78 -14.39
C ILE A 418 0.73 -10.66 -13.95
N ARG A 419 0.75 -9.53 -14.68
CA ARG A 419 1.65 -8.41 -14.40
C ARG A 419 1.42 -7.81 -13.02
N LEU A 420 0.16 -7.60 -12.63
CA LEU A 420 -0.20 -7.02 -11.34
C LEU A 420 -0.34 -8.05 -10.22
N ALA A 421 -0.04 -9.33 -10.47
CA ALA A 421 -0.16 -10.43 -9.52
C ALA A 421 -1.52 -10.41 -8.80
N ASN A 422 -2.62 -10.36 -9.56
CA ASN A 422 -3.95 -10.21 -9.01
C ASN A 422 -4.32 -11.41 -8.12
N ALA A 423 -4.66 -11.15 -6.86
CA ALA A 423 -4.99 -12.19 -5.88
C ALA A 423 -6.50 -12.56 -5.85
N ASP A 424 -7.32 -11.96 -6.73
CA ASP A 424 -8.78 -12.17 -6.71
C ASP A 424 -9.45 -12.08 -8.08
N ARG A 425 -8.82 -12.57 -9.16
CA ARG A 425 -9.44 -12.58 -10.48
C ARG A 425 -10.38 -13.78 -10.66
N HIS A 426 -11.54 -13.71 -10.05
CA HIS A 426 -12.64 -14.64 -10.35
C HIS A 426 -13.52 -14.12 -11.51
N ALA A 427 -14.34 -14.98 -12.08
CA ALA A 427 -15.17 -14.66 -13.24
C ALA A 427 -16.20 -13.54 -12.99
N GLY A 428 -16.64 -13.36 -11.73
CA GLY A 428 -17.51 -12.26 -11.31
C GLY A 428 -16.86 -10.89 -11.41
N ASN A 429 -15.52 -10.81 -11.40
CA ASN A 429 -14.73 -9.59 -11.54
C ASN A 429 -14.38 -9.25 -13.01
N ILE A 430 -15.11 -9.86 -13.96
CA ILE A 430 -15.03 -9.55 -15.38
C ILE A 430 -16.45 -9.35 -15.91
N LEU A 431 -16.81 -8.12 -16.25
CA LEU A 431 -18.10 -7.80 -16.83
C LEU A 431 -18.15 -8.16 -18.31
N VAL A 432 -19.34 -8.51 -18.78
CA VAL A 432 -19.60 -8.77 -20.18
C VAL A 432 -20.48 -7.66 -20.75
N GLN A 433 -20.01 -7.02 -21.80
CA GLN A 433 -20.76 -6.04 -22.57
C GLN A 433 -20.99 -6.57 -23.98
N LYS A 434 -22.14 -6.24 -24.59
CA LYS A 434 -22.35 -6.44 -26.01
C LYS A 434 -22.03 -5.14 -26.74
N ASP A 435 -21.21 -5.21 -27.79
CA ASP A 435 -21.00 -4.07 -28.68
C ASP A 435 -22.30 -3.77 -29.41
N ASP A 436 -22.73 -2.50 -29.38
CA ASP A 436 -23.98 -2.06 -29.99
C ASP A 436 -23.97 -2.19 -31.52
N LYS A 437 -22.78 -2.31 -32.15
CA LYS A 437 -22.63 -2.29 -33.63
C LYS A 437 -22.72 -3.68 -34.24
N ASP A 438 -22.04 -4.65 -33.65
CA ASP A 438 -21.90 -6.00 -34.21
C ASP A 438 -22.37 -7.11 -33.27
N GLY A 439 -22.79 -6.74 -32.06
CA GLY A 439 -23.27 -7.67 -31.04
C GLY A 439 -22.17 -8.56 -30.46
N GLN A 440 -20.90 -8.29 -30.76
CA GLN A 440 -19.78 -9.03 -30.20
C GLN A 440 -19.68 -8.80 -28.70
N LEU A 441 -19.20 -9.81 -27.98
CA LEU A 441 -18.94 -9.69 -26.55
C LEU A 441 -17.64 -8.93 -26.35
N VAL A 442 -17.63 -8.05 -25.36
CA VAL A 442 -16.44 -7.33 -24.88
C VAL A 442 -16.30 -7.60 -23.39
N LEU A 443 -15.12 -8.01 -22.95
CA LEU A 443 -14.82 -8.29 -21.56
C LEU A 443 -14.19 -7.07 -20.90
N ILE A 444 -14.66 -6.73 -19.69
CA ILE A 444 -14.20 -5.54 -18.95
C ILE A 444 -13.76 -5.98 -17.56
N PRO A 445 -12.46 -5.95 -17.24
CA PRO A 445 -11.98 -6.28 -15.91
C PRO A 445 -12.31 -5.16 -14.91
N ILE A 446 -12.85 -5.57 -13.76
CA ILE A 446 -13.17 -4.69 -12.63
C ILE A 446 -12.62 -5.28 -11.34
N ASP A 447 -12.79 -4.57 -10.23
CA ASP A 447 -12.43 -5.00 -8.88
C ASP A 447 -10.96 -5.42 -8.73
N HIS A 448 -10.07 -4.41 -8.76
CA HIS A 448 -8.63 -4.60 -8.70
C HIS A 448 -8.05 -4.35 -7.30
N GLY A 449 -8.89 -4.32 -6.27
CA GLY A 449 -8.49 -4.01 -4.89
C GLY A 449 -7.43 -4.96 -4.31
N TYR A 450 -7.23 -6.12 -4.91
CA TYR A 450 -6.26 -7.14 -4.51
C TYR A 450 -5.11 -7.35 -5.51
N CYS A 451 -4.87 -6.39 -6.40
CA CYS A 451 -3.68 -6.33 -7.25
C CYS A 451 -2.46 -5.84 -6.48
N LEU A 452 -1.25 -6.08 -6.99
CA LEU A 452 0.02 -5.63 -6.42
C LEU A 452 0.20 -6.06 -4.94
N PRO A 453 0.03 -7.34 -4.60
CA PRO A 453 0.26 -7.83 -3.24
C PRO A 453 1.76 -7.79 -2.88
N GLU A 454 2.08 -8.00 -1.60
CA GLU A 454 3.46 -8.09 -1.09
C GLU A 454 4.09 -9.49 -1.32
N ASN A 455 3.29 -10.49 -1.71
CA ASN A 455 3.71 -11.87 -2.03
C ASN A 455 2.78 -12.49 -3.09
N PHE A 456 3.07 -13.72 -3.53
CA PHE A 456 2.30 -14.43 -4.56
C PHE A 456 1.27 -15.43 -4.00
N GLU A 457 1.14 -15.55 -2.67
CA GLU A 457 0.42 -16.64 -1.99
C GLU A 457 -1.02 -16.84 -2.48
N ASP A 458 -1.77 -15.74 -2.64
CA ASP A 458 -3.20 -15.78 -3.00
C ASP A 458 -3.47 -15.49 -4.48
N CYS A 459 -2.44 -15.47 -5.35
CA CYS A 459 -2.66 -15.26 -6.78
C CYS A 459 -3.63 -16.31 -7.35
N THR A 460 -4.70 -15.85 -7.99
CA THR A 460 -5.74 -16.74 -8.56
C THR A 460 -6.38 -16.12 -9.79
N PHE A 461 -6.59 -16.94 -10.82
CA PHE A 461 -7.12 -16.48 -12.10
C PHE A 461 -8.10 -17.50 -12.67
N ASP A 462 -9.42 -17.23 -12.67
CA ASP A 462 -10.44 -18.15 -13.20
C ASP A 462 -10.30 -18.37 -14.71
N TRP A 463 -9.77 -17.38 -15.44
CA TRP A 463 -9.54 -17.49 -16.88
C TRP A 463 -8.50 -18.60 -17.26
N LEU A 464 -7.71 -19.12 -16.31
CA LEU A 464 -6.84 -20.28 -16.54
C LEU A 464 -7.62 -21.48 -17.06
N TYR A 465 -8.85 -21.65 -16.61
CA TYR A 465 -9.70 -22.78 -16.99
C TYR A 465 -10.46 -22.55 -18.31
N TRP A 466 -10.32 -21.38 -18.91
CA TRP A 466 -10.99 -21.03 -20.15
C TRP A 466 -10.19 -21.51 -21.37
N PRO A 467 -10.86 -21.98 -22.46
CA PRO A 467 -10.16 -22.50 -23.64
C PRO A 467 -9.27 -21.45 -24.31
N GLN A 468 -9.59 -20.17 -24.19
CA GLN A 468 -8.84 -19.05 -24.74
C GLN A 468 -7.44 -18.94 -24.11
N ALA A 469 -7.30 -19.20 -22.82
CA ALA A 469 -6.01 -19.14 -22.14
C ALA A 469 -4.99 -20.18 -22.63
N LYS A 470 -5.47 -21.24 -23.30
CA LYS A 470 -4.62 -22.28 -23.88
C LYS A 470 -4.11 -21.95 -25.29
N GLN A 471 -4.55 -20.83 -25.84
CA GLN A 471 -4.08 -20.34 -27.14
C GLN A 471 -2.86 -19.44 -26.96
N PRO A 472 -1.91 -19.44 -27.91
CA PRO A 472 -0.73 -18.57 -27.82
C PRO A 472 -1.12 -17.10 -27.97
N TYR A 473 -0.36 -16.22 -27.31
CA TYR A 473 -0.50 -14.78 -27.51
C TYR A 473 -0.27 -14.39 -28.98
N SER A 474 -1.03 -13.42 -29.46
CA SER A 474 -0.80 -12.81 -30.78
C SER A 474 0.51 -12.03 -30.80
N ALA A 475 1.09 -11.85 -31.99
CA ALA A 475 2.31 -11.06 -32.17
C ALA A 475 2.17 -9.63 -31.60
N GLU A 476 0.98 -9.04 -31.74
CA GLU A 476 0.65 -7.73 -31.19
C GLU A 476 0.68 -7.72 -29.67
N THR A 477 0.08 -8.72 -29.03
CA THR A 477 0.10 -8.89 -27.58
C THR A 477 1.53 -9.11 -27.06
N ILE A 478 2.33 -9.90 -27.76
CA ILE A 478 3.75 -10.11 -27.39
C ILE A 478 4.54 -8.80 -27.51
N ALA A 479 4.31 -8.00 -28.55
CA ALA A 479 4.96 -6.69 -28.73
C ALA A 479 4.58 -5.75 -27.58
N TYR A 480 3.31 -5.73 -27.18
CA TYR A 480 2.85 -4.98 -26.01
C TYR A 480 3.53 -5.45 -24.71
N ILE A 481 3.57 -6.76 -24.43
CA ILE A 481 4.22 -7.32 -23.26
C ILE A 481 5.70 -6.89 -23.20
N LYS A 482 6.40 -6.92 -24.32
CA LYS A 482 7.82 -6.50 -24.40
C LYS A 482 8.02 -5.03 -24.08
N SER A 483 7.06 -4.17 -24.38
CA SER A 483 7.14 -2.72 -24.13
C SER A 483 6.96 -2.34 -22.66
N LEU A 484 6.39 -3.21 -21.83
CA LEU A 484 6.15 -2.95 -20.41
C LEU A 484 7.46 -2.76 -19.63
N ASP A 485 7.46 -1.92 -18.59
CA ASP A 485 8.65 -1.60 -17.80
C ASP A 485 8.24 -1.38 -16.34
N ALA A 486 8.59 -2.34 -15.50
CA ALA A 486 8.20 -2.32 -14.08
C ALA A 486 8.80 -1.13 -13.31
N GLU A 487 10.01 -0.67 -13.64
CA GLU A 487 10.60 0.49 -12.95
C GLU A 487 9.86 1.79 -13.30
N LYS A 488 9.52 1.97 -14.57
CA LYS A 488 8.69 3.12 -14.99
C LYS A 488 7.30 3.08 -14.38
N ASP A 489 6.75 1.89 -14.18
CA ASP A 489 5.46 1.68 -13.53
C ASP A 489 5.51 2.10 -12.05
N ILE A 490 6.56 1.71 -11.34
CA ILE A 490 6.79 2.10 -9.94
C ILE A 490 6.94 3.63 -9.83
N GLU A 491 7.71 4.24 -10.73
CA GLU A 491 7.87 5.70 -10.79
C GLU A 491 6.55 6.40 -11.12
N LEU A 492 5.73 5.83 -12.02
CA LEU A 492 4.44 6.36 -12.39
C LEU A 492 3.45 6.32 -11.22
N LEU A 493 3.38 5.22 -10.47
CA LEU A 493 2.56 5.14 -9.26
C LEU A 493 2.99 6.16 -8.21
N LYS A 494 4.29 6.31 -8.00
CA LYS A 494 4.85 7.33 -7.10
C LYS A 494 4.51 8.74 -7.57
N PHE A 495 4.55 9.01 -8.87
CA PHE A 495 4.14 10.30 -9.46
C PHE A 495 2.67 10.59 -9.18
N HIS A 496 1.80 9.56 -9.20
CA HIS A 496 0.38 9.67 -8.85
C HIS A 496 0.10 9.67 -7.34
N GLY A 497 1.14 9.60 -6.49
CA GLY A 497 1.02 9.75 -5.04
C GLY A 497 0.93 8.45 -4.25
N TRP A 498 1.12 7.30 -4.89
CA TRP A 498 1.22 6.03 -4.20
C TRP A 498 2.62 5.46 -4.28
N THR A 499 3.35 5.56 -3.18
CA THR A 499 4.64 4.88 -3.02
C THR A 499 4.37 3.47 -2.52
N ILE A 500 4.39 2.50 -3.41
CA ILE A 500 4.18 1.08 -3.06
C ILE A 500 5.29 0.58 -2.14
N SER A 501 4.98 -0.42 -1.32
CA SER A 501 5.97 -1.05 -0.44
C SER A 501 7.08 -1.71 -1.24
N PHE A 502 8.23 -1.92 -0.60
CA PHE A 502 9.35 -2.62 -1.21
C PHE A 502 8.95 -4.02 -1.70
N ALA A 503 8.13 -4.74 -0.94
CA ALA A 503 7.64 -6.07 -1.30
C ALA A 503 6.70 -6.02 -2.51
N CYS A 504 5.74 -5.07 -2.56
CA CYS A 504 4.90 -4.87 -3.75
C CYS A 504 5.73 -4.56 -5.01
N ALA A 505 6.76 -3.70 -4.88
CA ALA A 505 7.65 -3.37 -5.99
C ALA A 505 8.42 -4.61 -6.49
N ARG A 506 8.88 -5.47 -5.57
CA ARG A 506 9.53 -6.75 -5.88
C ARG A 506 8.57 -7.67 -6.63
N VAL A 507 7.35 -7.84 -6.15
CA VAL A 507 6.32 -8.66 -6.82
C VAL A 507 6.06 -8.15 -8.24
N LEU A 508 5.89 -6.84 -8.43
CA LEU A 508 5.67 -6.26 -9.76
C LEU A 508 6.85 -6.50 -10.73
N ARG A 509 8.10 -6.44 -10.23
CA ARG A 509 9.30 -6.75 -11.03
C ARG A 509 9.31 -8.21 -11.46
N ILE A 510 9.07 -9.11 -10.52
CA ILE A 510 9.15 -10.56 -10.75
C ILE A 510 8.01 -11.03 -11.66
N SER A 511 6.77 -10.58 -11.41
CA SER A 511 5.60 -10.92 -12.24
C SER A 511 5.71 -10.38 -13.67
N SER A 512 6.19 -9.13 -13.84
CA SER A 512 6.47 -8.55 -15.15
C SER A 512 7.58 -9.29 -15.88
N MET A 513 8.61 -9.75 -15.17
CA MET A 513 9.70 -10.57 -15.72
C MET A 513 9.18 -11.93 -16.18
N LEU A 514 8.36 -12.60 -15.36
CA LEU A 514 7.75 -13.89 -15.72
C LEU A 514 6.91 -13.77 -16.99
N LEU A 515 6.05 -12.74 -17.05
CA LEU A 515 5.22 -12.49 -18.21
C LEU A 515 6.03 -12.30 -19.49
N LYS A 516 7.08 -11.47 -19.44
CA LYS A 516 7.98 -11.21 -20.58
C LYS A 516 8.71 -12.48 -21.04
N LYS A 517 9.39 -13.14 -20.11
CA LYS A 517 10.18 -14.35 -20.42
C LYS A 517 9.29 -15.48 -20.94
N GLY A 518 8.11 -15.66 -20.37
CA GLY A 518 7.14 -16.66 -20.81
C GLY A 518 6.61 -16.36 -22.23
N ALA A 519 6.18 -15.11 -22.47
CA ALA A 519 5.69 -14.69 -23.78
C ALA A 519 6.76 -14.78 -24.88
N GLU A 520 8.02 -14.44 -24.58
CA GLU A 520 9.14 -14.55 -25.50
C GLU A 520 9.45 -16.00 -25.90
N ARG A 521 9.18 -16.95 -25.00
CA ARG A 521 9.31 -18.38 -25.23
C ARG A 521 8.08 -19.02 -25.90
N GLY A 522 7.08 -18.21 -26.25
CA GLY A 522 5.84 -18.68 -26.87
C GLY A 522 4.89 -19.41 -25.91
N LEU A 523 5.06 -19.26 -24.60
CA LEU A 523 4.16 -19.85 -23.63
C LEU A 523 2.78 -19.18 -23.70
N THR A 524 1.73 -19.98 -23.48
CA THR A 524 0.34 -19.51 -23.45
C THR A 524 0.02 -18.77 -22.14
N PRO A 525 -1.04 -17.94 -22.08
CA PRO A 525 -1.56 -17.39 -20.81
C PRO A 525 -1.71 -18.44 -19.72
N PHE A 526 -2.24 -19.62 -20.07
CA PHE A 526 -2.40 -20.74 -19.14
C PHE A 526 -1.06 -21.20 -18.57
N ALA A 527 -0.06 -21.40 -19.42
CA ALA A 527 1.24 -21.92 -18.98
C ALA A 527 1.94 -20.92 -18.05
N ILE A 528 1.86 -19.62 -18.34
CA ILE A 528 2.47 -18.56 -17.52
C ILE A 528 1.69 -18.36 -16.22
N GLY A 529 0.36 -18.19 -16.29
CA GLY A 529 -0.47 -17.91 -15.11
C GLY A 529 -0.49 -19.07 -14.11
N ARG A 530 -0.39 -20.33 -14.60
CA ARG A 530 -0.31 -21.49 -13.73
C ARG A 530 0.93 -21.49 -12.83
N LEU A 531 2.03 -20.87 -13.26
CA LEU A 531 3.23 -20.76 -12.44
C LEU A 531 3.04 -19.86 -11.21
N MET A 532 2.06 -18.95 -11.26
CA MET A 532 1.75 -18.01 -10.17
C MET A 532 0.69 -18.54 -9.20
N CYS A 533 -0.13 -19.50 -9.62
CA CYS A 533 -1.25 -19.96 -8.82
C CYS A 533 -0.89 -21.26 -8.09
N ARG A 534 -1.21 -21.33 -6.81
CA ARG A 534 -1.09 -22.54 -6.00
C ARG A 534 -2.09 -23.61 -6.50
N GLU A 535 -1.65 -24.83 -6.68
CA GLU A 535 -2.54 -25.95 -7.01
C GLU A 535 -3.42 -26.37 -5.83
N THR A 536 -2.90 -26.18 -4.62
CA THR A 536 -3.60 -26.44 -3.35
C THR A 536 -3.15 -25.40 -2.31
N LEU A 537 -3.96 -25.16 -1.30
CA LEU A 537 -3.64 -24.22 -0.22
C LEU A 537 -2.33 -24.54 0.56
N LYS A 538 -1.82 -25.77 0.43
CA LYS A 538 -0.66 -26.25 1.18
C LYS A 538 0.63 -26.32 0.34
N LYS A 539 0.49 -26.21 -0.99
CA LYS A 539 1.63 -26.34 -1.90
C LYS A 539 1.91 -24.99 -2.52
N GLU A 540 3.10 -24.52 -2.36
CA GLU A 540 3.56 -23.27 -2.98
C GLU A 540 3.49 -23.34 -4.51
N SER A 541 3.28 -22.20 -5.12
CA SER A 541 3.33 -22.03 -6.57
C SER A 541 4.78 -22.04 -7.05
N ILE A 542 4.99 -22.33 -8.31
CA ILE A 542 6.35 -22.36 -8.91
C ILE A 542 7.06 -21.00 -8.76
N ILE A 543 6.31 -19.88 -8.82
CA ILE A 543 6.92 -18.55 -8.65
C ILE A 543 7.37 -18.34 -7.20
N GLU A 544 6.64 -18.88 -6.21
CA GLU A 544 7.05 -18.84 -4.80
C GLU A 544 8.31 -19.68 -4.58
N GLU A 545 8.36 -20.91 -5.13
CA GLU A 545 9.56 -21.77 -5.10
C GLU A 545 10.78 -21.05 -5.72
N ILE A 546 10.61 -20.34 -6.86
CA ILE A 546 11.69 -19.57 -7.51
C ILE A 546 12.19 -18.45 -6.60
N VAL A 547 11.27 -17.73 -5.93
CA VAL A 547 11.61 -16.63 -5.03
C VAL A 547 12.35 -17.16 -3.80
N GLU A 548 11.87 -18.25 -3.20
CA GLU A 548 12.49 -18.90 -2.04
C GLU A 548 13.88 -19.43 -2.37
N GLU A 549 14.05 -20.14 -3.49
CA GLU A 549 15.34 -20.62 -3.98
C GLU A 549 16.34 -19.47 -4.19
N ALA A 550 15.84 -18.32 -4.71
CA ALA A 550 16.69 -17.14 -4.86
C ALA A 550 17.05 -16.51 -3.51
N GLU A 551 16.14 -16.50 -2.52
CA GLU A 551 16.41 -15.99 -1.17
C GLU A 551 17.41 -16.85 -0.41
N GLU A 552 17.35 -18.17 -0.56
CA GLU A 552 18.32 -19.11 0.00
C GLU A 552 19.71 -19.00 -0.68
N GLY A 553 19.72 -18.70 -1.98
CA GLY A 553 20.95 -18.60 -2.79
C GLY A 553 21.74 -17.30 -2.60
N VAL A 554 21.17 -16.26 -1.97
CA VAL A 554 21.84 -14.96 -1.82
C VAL A 554 22.35 -14.74 -0.40
N LEU A 555 23.50 -14.07 -0.27
CA LEU A 555 24.08 -13.74 1.02
C LEU A 555 23.30 -12.59 1.72
N PRO A 556 23.25 -12.58 3.05
CA PRO A 556 22.71 -11.46 3.80
C PRO A 556 23.36 -10.13 3.40
N GLY A 557 22.55 -9.13 3.04
CA GLY A 557 23.03 -7.83 2.56
C GLY A 557 23.20 -7.71 1.05
N THR A 558 22.83 -8.75 0.29
CA THR A 558 22.75 -8.69 -1.16
C THR A 558 21.82 -7.56 -1.61
N SER A 559 22.21 -6.81 -2.64
CA SER A 559 21.38 -5.75 -3.20
C SER A 559 20.12 -6.32 -3.86
N GLU A 560 19.04 -5.56 -3.88
CA GLU A 560 17.79 -5.96 -4.57
C GLU A 560 18.03 -6.31 -6.05
N ALA A 561 18.91 -5.57 -6.73
CA ALA A 561 19.25 -5.85 -8.12
C ALA A 561 19.91 -7.23 -8.28
N ALA A 562 20.80 -7.62 -7.37
CA ALA A 562 21.44 -8.93 -7.41
C ALA A 562 20.45 -10.05 -7.03
N PHE A 563 19.52 -9.81 -6.10
CA PHE A 563 18.45 -10.73 -5.80
C PHE A 563 17.53 -10.96 -7.02
N VAL A 564 17.05 -9.89 -7.66
CA VAL A 564 16.21 -9.97 -8.87
C VAL A 564 16.97 -10.67 -10.01
N GLN A 565 18.29 -10.49 -10.10
CA GLN A 565 19.14 -11.24 -11.06
C GLN A 565 19.14 -12.73 -10.75
N SER A 566 19.24 -13.14 -9.48
CA SER A 566 19.16 -14.55 -9.08
C SER A 566 17.80 -15.15 -9.45
N VAL A 567 16.70 -14.46 -9.10
CA VAL A 567 15.34 -14.85 -9.52
C VAL A 567 15.25 -15.02 -11.04
N SER A 568 15.86 -14.09 -11.79
CA SER A 568 15.87 -14.14 -13.26
C SER A 568 16.54 -15.40 -13.81
N LEU A 569 17.65 -15.82 -13.22
CA LEU A 569 18.40 -17.02 -13.66
C LEU A 569 17.65 -18.31 -13.33
N ILE A 570 17.10 -18.42 -12.12
CA ILE A 570 16.31 -19.58 -11.70
C ILE A 570 15.04 -19.69 -12.56
N MET A 571 14.37 -18.55 -12.81
CA MET A 571 13.18 -18.48 -13.66
C MET A 571 13.48 -18.97 -15.08
N ASP A 572 14.61 -18.57 -15.67
CA ASP A 572 15.02 -19.06 -16.99
C ASP A 572 15.13 -20.58 -17.03
N GLN A 573 15.75 -21.18 -16.02
CA GLN A 573 15.89 -22.64 -15.91
C GLN A 573 14.52 -23.33 -15.83
N ARG A 574 13.63 -22.83 -14.94
CA ARG A 574 12.27 -23.39 -14.76
C ARG A 574 11.43 -23.26 -16.04
N LEU A 575 11.52 -22.12 -16.74
CA LEU A 575 10.81 -21.93 -18.00
C LEU A 575 11.34 -22.79 -19.14
N ASP A 576 12.66 -23.00 -19.22
CA ASP A 576 13.28 -23.85 -20.23
C ASP A 576 12.95 -25.34 -20.02
N ASP A 577 12.78 -25.76 -18.76
CA ASP A 577 12.35 -27.13 -18.43
C ASP A 577 10.88 -27.41 -18.79
N LEU A 578 10.03 -26.37 -18.80
CA LEU A 578 8.62 -26.49 -19.24
C LEU A 578 8.48 -26.65 -20.75
N ILE A 579 9.48 -26.28 -21.52
CA ILE A 579 9.44 -26.31 -23.00
C ILE A 579 10.07 -27.60 -23.56
N LYS A 580 10.91 -28.29 -22.78
CA LYS A 580 11.45 -29.60 -23.11
C LYS A 580 10.40 -30.70 -23.04
#